data_6c13356e996b685047cb4711436869b8
#
_entry.id   6c13356e996b685047cb4711436869b8
#
_cell.length_a   1.000
_cell.length_b   1.000
_cell.length_c   1.000
_cell.angle_alpha   90.00
_cell.angle_beta   90.00
_cell.angle_gamma   90.00
#
_symmetry.space_group_name_H-M   'P 1'
#
loop_
_entity.id
_entity.type
_entity.pdbx_description
1 polymer ?
#
loop_
_entity_poly.entity_id
_entity_poly.type
_entity_poly.pdbx_seq_one_letter_code
_entity_poly.pdbx_strand_id
1 'polypeptide(L)'
;MSEAIKMVAAVRHTFGKGAARKFRAAGRTPAVIYGHGTDPVHVTVDAHEIALVLRHKNAVLELDIEGRAQTVLVKSATKDAVTQVIEHIDMVTLVLGERVHVEVPVHIVGEAMGGHTIDLIHKTVKLEVAATSIPEFVEVVFNKEGDGFHVTAADVKLPAGAKLDLAPEELIASVLVNAAEHSAELAAEAAAPKA
;
A
#
# COMPACT_ATOMS: atom_id res chain seq x y z
N MET A 1 1.99 -2.06 15.99
CA MET A 1 2.35 -0.64 16.20
C MET A 1 3.53 -0.36 15.29
N SER A 2 3.32 0.37 14.21
CA SER A 2 4.42 0.80 13.34
C SER A 2 5.29 1.78 14.12
N GLU A 3 6.51 1.36 14.41
CA GLU A 3 7.52 2.18 15.07
C GLU A 3 7.93 3.29 14.09
N ALA A 4 7.81 4.56 14.50
CA ALA A 4 8.20 5.68 13.64
C ALA A 4 9.71 5.64 13.41
N ILE A 5 10.11 5.57 12.15
CA ILE A 5 11.52 5.52 11.76
C ILE A 5 12.07 6.94 11.72
N LYS A 6 13.16 7.19 12.46
CA LYS A 6 13.80 8.50 12.51
C LYS A 6 14.71 8.70 11.29
N MET A 7 14.60 9.86 10.64
CA MET A 7 15.38 10.21 9.47
C MET A 7 15.69 11.70 9.44
N VAL A 8 16.86 12.07 8.93
CA VAL A 8 17.27 13.47 8.78
C VAL A 8 16.84 13.99 7.40
N ALA A 9 16.15 15.11 7.40
CA ALA A 9 15.74 15.81 6.19
C ALA A 9 16.37 17.22 6.13
N ALA A 10 16.82 17.63 4.95
CA ALA A 10 17.33 18.98 4.72
C ALA A 10 16.34 19.77 3.87
N VAL A 11 16.06 21.01 4.28
CA VAL A 11 15.22 21.92 3.49
C VAL A 11 15.90 22.26 2.17
N ARG A 12 15.15 22.28 1.07
CA ARG A 12 15.67 22.67 -0.24
C ARG A 12 15.10 24.02 -0.68
N HIS A 13 15.99 24.90 -1.13
CA HIS A 13 15.66 26.21 -1.66
C HIS A 13 15.81 26.29 -3.18
N THR A 14 16.32 25.24 -3.82
CA THR A 14 16.49 25.17 -5.27
C THR A 14 15.48 24.22 -5.90
N PHE A 15 14.77 24.70 -6.90
CA PHE A 15 13.67 23.98 -7.55
C PHE A 15 13.94 23.72 -9.03
N GLY A 16 13.07 22.91 -9.64
CA GLY A 16 13.08 22.59 -11.04
C GLY A 16 13.87 21.30 -11.39
N LYS A 17 13.75 20.90 -12.67
CA LYS A 17 14.28 19.61 -13.20
C LYS A 17 15.78 19.43 -12.97
N GLY A 18 16.56 20.51 -13.19
CA GLY A 18 18.02 20.44 -13.05
C GLY A 18 18.47 20.25 -11.60
N ALA A 19 17.84 20.95 -10.66
CA ALA A 19 18.13 20.82 -9.21
C ALA A 19 17.74 19.41 -8.70
N ALA A 20 16.55 18.93 -9.04
CA ALA A 20 16.10 17.59 -8.67
C ALA A 20 17.07 16.49 -9.18
N ARG A 21 17.54 16.63 -10.42
CA ARG A 21 18.52 15.69 -10.99
C ARG A 21 19.87 15.71 -10.25
N LYS A 22 20.32 16.90 -9.81
CA LYS A 22 21.56 17.03 -9.01
C LYS A 22 21.41 16.36 -7.65
N PHE A 23 20.29 16.55 -6.96
CA PHE A 23 20.01 15.89 -5.67
C PHE A 23 20.02 14.37 -5.82
N ARG A 24 19.34 13.81 -6.83
CA ARG A 24 19.33 12.37 -7.07
C ARG A 24 20.72 11.83 -7.41
N ALA A 25 21.51 12.56 -8.19
CA ALA A 25 22.90 12.19 -8.48
C ALA A 25 23.80 12.23 -7.23
N ALA A 26 23.45 13.04 -6.23
CA ALA A 26 24.14 13.11 -4.94
C ALA A 26 23.59 12.10 -3.91
N GLY A 27 22.74 11.13 -4.31
CA GLY A 27 22.16 10.13 -3.41
C GLY A 27 21.05 10.67 -2.52
N ARG A 28 20.43 11.80 -2.87
CA ARG A 28 19.31 12.39 -2.11
C ARG A 28 18.05 12.44 -2.93
N THR A 29 16.93 12.02 -2.32
CA THR A 29 15.60 12.04 -2.95
C THR A 29 14.85 13.31 -2.55
N PRO A 30 14.35 14.10 -3.53
CA PRO A 30 13.48 15.22 -3.24
C PRO A 30 12.13 14.74 -2.73
N ALA A 31 11.62 15.42 -1.71
CA ALA A 31 10.31 15.15 -1.12
C ALA A 31 9.57 16.45 -0.82
N VAL A 32 8.25 16.33 -0.67
CA VAL A 32 7.36 17.43 -0.26
C VAL A 32 6.53 16.98 0.92
N ILE A 33 6.48 17.83 1.95
CA ILE A 33 5.66 17.63 3.13
C ILE A 33 4.55 18.66 3.08
N TYR A 34 3.31 18.21 3.15
CA TYR A 34 2.12 19.05 3.16
C TYR A 34 1.10 18.56 4.19
N GLY A 35 0.13 19.39 4.51
CA GLY A 35 -0.96 19.07 5.45
C GLY A 35 -1.41 20.28 6.27
N HIS A 36 -2.58 20.14 6.89
CA HIS A 36 -3.15 21.13 7.82
C HIS A 36 -3.24 22.57 7.32
N GLY A 37 -3.33 22.79 5.99
CA GLY A 37 -3.44 24.14 5.41
C GLY A 37 -2.18 24.99 5.56
N THR A 38 -1.05 24.41 5.97
CA THR A 38 0.25 25.07 5.97
C THR A 38 0.90 24.99 4.58
N ASP A 39 1.81 25.96 4.32
CA ASP A 39 2.57 25.95 3.08
C ASP A 39 3.41 24.65 2.94
N PRO A 40 3.49 24.07 1.74
CA PRO A 40 4.28 22.86 1.51
C PRO A 40 5.77 23.10 1.81
N VAL A 41 6.34 22.21 2.61
CA VAL A 41 7.78 22.25 2.90
C VAL A 41 8.51 21.29 1.96
N HIS A 42 9.43 21.83 1.19
CA HIS A 42 10.25 21.06 0.27
C HIS A 42 11.53 20.61 0.95
N VAL A 43 11.77 19.31 0.98
CA VAL A 43 12.93 18.70 1.65
C VAL A 43 13.66 17.72 0.71
N THR A 44 14.83 17.31 1.15
CA THR A 44 15.57 16.19 0.56
C THR A 44 15.93 15.21 1.67
N VAL A 45 15.74 13.93 1.41
CA VAL A 45 16.05 12.81 2.30
C VAL A 45 17.12 11.91 1.69
N ASP A 46 17.76 11.09 2.48
CA ASP A 46 18.71 10.11 1.97
C ASP A 46 17.99 9.06 1.12
N ALA A 47 18.53 8.77 -0.09
CA ALA A 47 17.89 7.87 -1.05
C ALA A 47 17.94 6.40 -0.60
N HIS A 48 18.99 6.01 0.12
CA HIS A 48 19.16 4.64 0.59
C HIS A 48 18.23 4.35 1.78
N GLU A 49 18.24 5.23 2.78
CA GLU A 49 17.40 5.09 3.96
C GLU A 49 15.92 5.06 3.59
N ILE A 50 15.47 6.00 2.74
CA ILE A 50 14.07 6.05 2.34
C ILE A 50 13.66 4.86 1.48
N ALA A 51 14.57 4.28 0.68
CA ALA A 51 14.28 3.07 -0.10
C ALA A 51 14.04 1.85 0.79
N LEU A 52 14.68 1.76 1.95
CA LEU A 52 14.42 0.70 2.94
C LEU A 52 13.04 0.88 3.59
N VAL A 53 12.70 2.11 3.94
CA VAL A 53 11.41 2.44 4.55
C VAL A 53 10.24 2.17 3.61
N LEU A 54 10.39 2.50 2.32
CA LEU A 54 9.34 2.31 1.30
C LEU A 54 9.07 0.84 0.93
N ARG A 55 9.76 -0.11 1.55
CA ARG A 55 9.36 -1.54 1.50
C ARG A 55 8.06 -1.79 2.25
N HIS A 56 7.81 -1.00 3.30
CA HIS A 56 6.56 -0.99 4.05
C HIS A 56 5.65 0.10 3.47
N LYS A 57 4.45 -0.27 3.10
CA LYS A 57 3.44 0.71 2.68
C LYS A 57 2.95 1.50 3.89
N ASN A 58 2.55 2.75 3.66
CA ASN A 58 2.04 3.63 4.72
C ASN A 58 3.03 3.82 5.88
N ALA A 59 4.33 3.90 5.57
CA ALA A 59 5.35 4.10 6.58
C ALA A 59 5.21 5.47 7.26
N VAL A 60 5.24 5.46 8.60
CA VAL A 60 5.27 6.67 9.42
C VAL A 60 6.73 6.99 9.75
N LEU A 61 7.12 8.21 9.47
CA LEU A 61 8.48 8.72 9.68
C LEU A 61 8.49 9.86 10.68
N GLU A 62 9.52 9.93 11.49
CA GLU A 62 9.88 11.10 12.28
C GLU A 62 11.05 11.80 11.58
N LEU A 63 10.74 12.88 10.87
CA LEU A 63 11.76 13.66 10.15
C LEU A 63 12.34 14.74 11.06
N ASP A 64 13.66 14.76 11.19
CA ASP A 64 14.38 15.88 11.77
C ASP A 64 14.69 16.90 10.67
N ILE A 65 13.99 18.02 10.70
CA ILE A 65 14.15 19.13 9.75
C ILE A 65 14.79 20.29 10.50
N GLU A 66 16.07 20.51 10.31
CA GLU A 66 16.82 21.61 10.95
C GLU A 66 16.65 21.65 12.49
N GLY A 67 16.65 20.48 13.15
CA GLY A 67 16.49 20.37 14.61
C GLY A 67 15.03 20.38 15.09
N ARG A 68 14.06 20.30 14.17
CA ARG A 68 12.63 20.14 14.49
C ARG A 68 12.15 18.77 14.06
N ALA A 69 11.72 17.97 15.02
CA ALA A 69 11.13 16.69 14.74
C ALA A 69 9.67 16.86 14.25
N GLN A 70 9.35 16.28 13.10
CA GLN A 70 8.02 16.30 12.52
C GLN A 70 7.60 14.90 12.12
N THR A 71 6.44 14.45 12.61
CA THR A 71 5.88 13.14 12.21
C THR A 71 5.14 13.28 10.89
N VAL A 72 5.48 12.41 9.93
CA VAL A 72 4.90 12.41 8.59
C VAL A 72 4.53 11.00 8.15
N LEU A 73 3.50 10.90 7.32
CA LEU A 73 3.10 9.68 6.62
C LEU A 73 3.55 9.76 5.16
N VAL A 74 4.17 8.73 4.66
CA VAL A 74 4.43 8.61 3.22
C VAL A 74 3.13 8.26 2.51
N LYS A 75 2.63 9.18 1.70
CA LYS A 75 1.39 9.00 0.93
C LYS A 75 1.64 8.40 -0.43
N SER A 76 2.64 8.91 -1.14
CA SER A 76 3.04 8.38 -2.44
C SER A 76 4.55 8.45 -2.65
N ALA A 77 5.06 7.53 -3.45
CA ALA A 77 6.44 7.53 -3.89
C ALA A 77 6.48 7.24 -5.40
N THR A 78 7.00 8.18 -6.16
CA THR A 78 7.22 8.00 -7.59
C THR A 78 8.57 7.35 -7.82
N LYS A 79 8.57 6.21 -8.52
CA LYS A 79 9.75 5.43 -8.83
C LYS A 79 9.90 5.28 -10.33
N ASP A 80 11.11 5.49 -10.83
CA ASP A 80 11.43 5.23 -12.23
C ASP A 80 11.34 3.73 -12.53
N ALA A 81 10.58 3.35 -13.56
CA ALA A 81 10.31 1.95 -13.89
C ALA A 81 11.54 1.20 -14.39
N VAL A 82 12.50 1.89 -15.00
CA VAL A 82 13.71 1.29 -15.59
C VAL A 82 14.86 1.24 -14.59
N THR A 83 15.19 2.40 -14.01
CA THR A 83 16.34 2.52 -13.08
C THR A 83 16.01 2.13 -11.65
N GLN A 84 14.71 2.00 -11.33
CA GLN A 84 14.20 1.73 -9.98
C GLN A 84 14.57 2.79 -8.93
N VAL A 85 15.06 3.94 -9.38
CA VAL A 85 15.40 5.08 -8.52
C VAL A 85 14.12 5.80 -8.09
N ILE A 86 14.02 6.16 -6.81
CA ILE A 86 12.91 6.95 -6.28
C ILE A 86 13.09 8.40 -6.74
N GLU A 87 12.15 8.89 -7.54
CA GLU A 87 12.22 10.22 -8.12
C GLU A 87 11.65 11.30 -7.21
N HIS A 88 10.56 11.00 -6.53
CA HIS A 88 9.87 11.94 -5.66
C HIS A 88 9.07 11.21 -4.57
N ILE A 89 8.86 11.89 -3.45
CA ILE A 89 8.07 11.37 -2.34
C ILE A 89 7.12 12.46 -1.86
N ASP A 90 5.86 12.10 -1.73
CA ASP A 90 4.83 12.94 -1.14
C ASP A 90 4.53 12.46 0.28
N MET A 91 4.62 13.38 1.23
CA MET A 91 4.43 13.12 2.64
C MET A 91 3.36 14.03 3.21
N VAL A 92 2.55 13.51 4.11
CA VAL A 92 1.53 14.28 4.83
C VAL A 92 1.93 14.38 6.29
N THR A 93 1.88 15.58 6.84
CA THR A 93 2.09 15.80 8.27
C THR A 93 1.01 15.09 9.07
N LEU A 94 1.41 14.35 10.10
CA LEU A 94 0.50 13.72 11.04
C LEU A 94 0.41 14.50 12.34
N VAL A 95 -0.80 14.72 12.83
CA VAL A 95 -1.07 15.21 14.17
C VAL A 95 -1.61 14.05 15.01
N LEU A 96 -1.12 13.96 16.25
CA LEU A 96 -1.58 12.93 17.19
C LEU A 96 -3.10 13.05 17.43
N GLY A 97 -3.80 11.91 17.27
CA GLY A 97 -5.25 11.85 17.44
C GLY A 97 -6.08 12.15 16.19
N GLU A 98 -5.45 12.48 15.08
CA GLU A 98 -6.14 12.67 13.80
C GLU A 98 -6.45 11.34 13.10
N ARG A 99 -7.51 11.34 12.29
CA ARG A 99 -7.83 10.25 11.37
C ARG A 99 -7.33 10.59 9.99
N VAL A 100 -6.71 9.60 9.36
CA VAL A 100 -6.15 9.74 8.02
C VAL A 100 -6.72 8.68 7.09
N HIS A 101 -6.91 9.06 5.82
CA HIS A 101 -7.31 8.12 4.77
C HIS A 101 -6.04 7.54 4.15
N VAL A 102 -5.89 6.23 4.28
CA VAL A 102 -4.73 5.48 3.76
C VAL A 102 -5.19 4.36 2.82
N GLU A 103 -4.40 4.07 1.80
CA GLU A 103 -4.61 2.92 0.92
C GLU A 103 -3.77 1.75 1.44
N VAL A 104 -4.44 0.69 1.85
CA VAL A 104 -3.81 -0.49 2.44
C VAL A 104 -3.94 -1.67 1.48
N PRO A 105 -2.86 -2.44 1.23
CA PRO A 105 -2.94 -3.63 0.39
C PRO A 105 -3.75 -4.73 1.08
N VAL A 106 -4.45 -5.50 0.26
CA VAL A 106 -5.17 -6.70 0.69
C VAL A 106 -4.26 -7.90 0.53
N HIS A 107 -4.06 -8.66 1.60
CA HIS A 107 -3.33 -9.92 1.59
C HIS A 107 -4.30 -11.10 1.72
N ILE A 108 -4.17 -12.07 0.84
CA ILE A 108 -4.91 -13.31 0.90
C ILE A 108 -4.21 -14.24 1.88
N VAL A 109 -4.95 -14.78 2.84
CA VAL A 109 -4.50 -15.80 3.77
C VAL A 109 -5.33 -17.06 3.56
N GLY A 110 -4.68 -18.16 3.24
CA GLY A 110 -5.33 -19.43 2.95
C GLY A 110 -5.29 -19.81 1.47
N GLU A 111 -6.05 -20.82 1.12
CA GLU A 111 -6.08 -21.41 -0.22
C GLU A 111 -7.54 -21.61 -0.65
N ALA A 112 -7.80 -21.50 -1.96
CA ALA A 112 -9.06 -21.94 -2.55
C ALA A 112 -9.09 -23.46 -2.64
N MET A 113 -10.26 -24.03 -2.88
CA MET A 113 -10.41 -25.46 -3.19
C MET A 113 -9.60 -25.81 -4.44
N GLY A 114 -9.09 -27.05 -4.54
CA GLY A 114 -8.29 -27.48 -5.70
C GLY A 114 -8.99 -27.18 -7.02
N GLY A 115 -8.25 -26.67 -8.00
CA GLY A 115 -8.78 -26.26 -9.31
C GLY A 115 -9.40 -24.86 -9.34
N HIS A 116 -9.36 -24.12 -8.23
CA HIS A 116 -9.91 -22.77 -8.14
C HIS A 116 -8.80 -21.72 -7.93
N THR A 117 -9.02 -20.53 -8.46
CA THR A 117 -8.12 -19.39 -8.30
C THR A 117 -8.83 -18.26 -7.59
N ILE A 118 -8.14 -17.59 -6.67
CA ILE A 118 -8.65 -16.39 -5.99
C ILE A 118 -8.31 -15.18 -6.86
N ASP A 119 -9.33 -14.47 -7.31
CA ASP A 119 -9.17 -13.20 -8.03
C ASP A 119 -9.43 -12.02 -7.08
N LEU A 120 -8.44 -11.13 -6.98
CA LEU A 120 -8.54 -9.88 -6.22
C LEU A 120 -9.08 -8.77 -7.11
N ILE A 121 -10.32 -8.38 -6.90
CA ILE A 121 -10.95 -7.25 -7.59
C ILE A 121 -10.31 -5.95 -7.10
N HIS A 122 -10.17 -5.81 -5.77
CA HIS A 122 -9.49 -4.69 -5.15
C HIS A 122 -8.17 -5.14 -4.50
N LYS A 123 -7.04 -4.76 -5.11
CA LYS A 123 -5.69 -5.04 -4.56
C LYS A 123 -5.34 -4.14 -3.38
N THR A 124 -5.99 -2.98 -3.28
CA THR A 124 -5.84 -2.01 -2.19
C THR A 124 -7.21 -1.52 -1.77
N VAL A 125 -7.38 -1.28 -0.49
CA VAL A 125 -8.61 -0.72 0.09
C VAL A 125 -8.31 0.58 0.81
N LYS A 126 -9.24 1.54 0.73
CA LYS A 126 -9.15 2.80 1.44
C LYS A 126 -9.69 2.65 2.84
N LEU A 127 -8.89 2.99 3.83
CA LEU A 127 -9.25 2.95 5.24
C LEU A 127 -9.12 4.33 5.87
N GLU A 128 -10.09 4.69 6.70
CA GLU A 128 -9.99 5.79 7.65
C GLU A 128 -9.50 5.23 8.99
N VAL A 129 -8.26 5.55 9.37
CA VAL A 129 -7.62 5.03 10.58
C VAL A 129 -7.00 6.15 11.40
N ALA A 130 -6.81 5.91 12.70
CA ALA A 130 -6.04 6.84 13.53
C ALA A 130 -4.57 6.84 13.09
N ALA A 131 -3.94 8.02 13.05
CA ALA A 131 -2.54 8.20 12.66
C ALA A 131 -1.54 7.33 13.43
N THR A 132 -1.92 6.89 14.64
CA THR A 132 -1.09 6.04 15.52
C THR A 132 -1.21 4.54 15.24
N SER A 133 -2.21 4.09 14.48
CA SER A 133 -2.51 2.66 14.27
C SER A 133 -2.80 2.31 12.83
N ILE A 134 -1.91 2.74 11.93
CA ILE A 134 -2.02 2.45 10.50
C ILE A 134 -1.59 0.99 10.26
N PRO A 135 -2.44 0.12 9.68
CA PRO A 135 -2.07 -1.25 9.34
C PRO A 135 -1.20 -1.30 8.08
N GLU A 136 -0.26 -2.24 8.02
CA GLU A 136 0.56 -2.46 6.83
C GLU A 136 -0.22 -3.18 5.72
N PHE A 137 -1.11 -4.09 6.11
CA PHE A 137 -1.98 -4.85 5.21
C PHE A 137 -3.29 -5.22 5.90
N VAL A 138 -4.26 -5.61 5.10
CA VAL A 138 -5.55 -6.14 5.56
C VAL A 138 -5.66 -7.58 5.09
N GLU A 139 -6.02 -8.48 6.00
CA GLU A 139 -6.12 -9.91 5.72
C GLU A 139 -7.54 -10.29 5.29
N VAL A 140 -7.61 -11.04 4.19
CA VAL A 140 -8.81 -11.74 3.73
C VAL A 140 -8.53 -13.23 3.83
N VAL A 141 -9.28 -13.93 4.66
CA VAL A 141 -9.06 -15.35 4.95
C VAL A 141 -9.97 -16.22 4.08
N PHE A 142 -9.37 -17.16 3.36
CA PHE A 142 -10.06 -18.20 2.59
C PHE A 142 -9.81 -19.57 3.23
N ASN A 143 -10.89 -20.34 3.46
CA ASN A 143 -10.84 -21.65 4.10
C ASN A 143 -11.27 -22.75 3.11
N LYS A 144 -10.54 -22.90 1.99
CA LYS A 144 -10.85 -23.87 0.91
C LYS A 144 -12.25 -23.66 0.32
N GLU A 145 -12.57 -22.41 0.06
CA GLU A 145 -13.83 -22.03 -0.56
C GLU A 145 -13.87 -22.45 -2.04
N GLY A 146 -15.04 -22.86 -2.51
CA GLY A 146 -15.27 -23.29 -3.89
C GLY A 146 -15.70 -22.15 -4.82
N ASP A 147 -16.09 -22.52 -6.03
CA ASP A 147 -16.54 -21.59 -7.06
C ASP A 147 -17.75 -20.74 -6.62
N GLY A 148 -17.72 -19.46 -7.03
CA GLY A 148 -18.79 -18.51 -6.71
C GLY A 148 -18.73 -17.94 -5.29
N PHE A 149 -17.71 -18.27 -4.49
CA PHE A 149 -17.52 -17.62 -3.20
C PHE A 149 -16.99 -16.21 -3.39
N HIS A 150 -17.65 -15.26 -2.73
CA HIS A 150 -17.32 -13.83 -2.80
C HIS A 150 -17.03 -13.31 -1.40
N VAL A 151 -15.99 -12.49 -1.29
CA VAL A 151 -15.68 -11.74 -0.07
C VAL A 151 -16.06 -10.29 -0.30
N THR A 152 -16.94 -9.79 0.56
CA THR A 152 -17.39 -8.40 0.55
C THR A 152 -16.58 -7.55 1.51
N ALA A 153 -16.72 -6.24 1.39
CA ALA A 153 -16.09 -5.27 2.29
C ALA A 153 -16.46 -5.50 3.77
N ALA A 154 -17.64 -6.06 4.05
CA ALA A 154 -18.09 -6.38 5.41
C ALA A 154 -17.35 -7.56 6.05
N ASP A 155 -16.84 -8.50 5.24
CA ASP A 155 -16.19 -9.73 5.71
C ASP A 155 -14.72 -9.53 6.06
N VAL A 156 -14.16 -8.39 5.73
CA VAL A 156 -12.73 -8.07 5.92
C VAL A 156 -12.42 -7.80 7.38
N LYS A 157 -11.41 -8.46 7.91
CA LYS A 157 -10.95 -8.23 9.29
C LYS A 157 -10.19 -6.92 9.40
N LEU A 158 -10.84 -5.91 9.95
CA LEU A 158 -10.26 -4.60 10.19
C LEU A 158 -9.62 -4.53 11.59
N PRO A 159 -8.50 -3.83 11.75
CA PRO A 159 -7.95 -3.52 13.06
C PRO A 159 -8.87 -2.59 13.87
N ALA A 160 -8.70 -2.59 15.17
CA ALA A 160 -9.53 -1.80 16.07
C ALA A 160 -9.48 -0.30 15.74
N GLY A 161 -10.65 0.30 15.50
CA GLY A 161 -10.78 1.73 15.17
C GLY A 161 -10.62 2.10 13.70
N ALA A 162 -10.34 1.14 12.81
CA ALA A 162 -10.35 1.38 11.37
C ALA A 162 -11.77 1.35 10.80
N LYS A 163 -12.05 2.24 9.85
CA LYS A 163 -13.27 2.25 9.06
C LYS A 163 -12.91 2.07 7.60
N LEU A 164 -13.65 1.22 6.91
CA LEU A 164 -13.53 1.04 5.47
C LEU A 164 -14.29 2.16 4.76
N ASP A 165 -13.64 2.78 3.77
CA ASP A 165 -14.22 3.82 2.91
C ASP A 165 -14.76 3.20 1.60
N LEU A 166 -15.46 2.06 1.75
CA LEU A 166 -16.11 1.32 0.66
C LEU A 166 -17.53 0.94 1.09
N ALA A 167 -18.39 0.73 0.12
CA ALA A 167 -19.75 0.20 0.41
C ALA A 167 -19.62 -1.22 0.99
N PRO A 168 -20.41 -1.57 2.03
CA PRO A 168 -20.32 -2.89 2.68
C PRO A 168 -20.61 -4.07 1.75
N GLU A 169 -21.33 -3.83 0.66
CA GLU A 169 -21.68 -4.81 -0.37
C GLU A 169 -20.63 -4.91 -1.50
N GLU A 170 -19.59 -4.08 -1.48
CA GLU A 170 -18.58 -4.05 -2.54
C GLU A 170 -17.70 -5.31 -2.46
N LEU A 171 -17.52 -5.95 -3.61
CA LEU A 171 -16.74 -7.18 -3.74
C LEU A 171 -15.24 -6.87 -3.73
N ILE A 172 -14.52 -7.48 -2.79
CA ILE A 172 -13.06 -7.34 -2.66
C ILE A 172 -12.33 -8.47 -3.36
N ALA A 173 -12.81 -9.70 -3.19
CA ALA A 173 -12.22 -10.87 -3.82
C ALA A 173 -13.30 -11.89 -4.19
N SER A 174 -13.01 -12.69 -5.21
CA SER A 174 -13.87 -13.80 -5.64
C SER A 174 -13.05 -15.04 -5.92
N VAL A 175 -13.68 -16.21 -5.74
CA VAL A 175 -13.10 -17.50 -6.12
C VAL A 175 -13.69 -17.89 -7.45
N LEU A 176 -12.83 -18.18 -8.42
CA LEU A 176 -13.20 -18.60 -9.78
C LEU A 176 -12.57 -19.94 -10.11
N VAL A 177 -13.27 -20.74 -10.92
CA VAL A 177 -12.71 -21.96 -11.47
C VAL A 177 -11.55 -21.61 -12.40
N ASN A 178 -10.44 -22.30 -12.27
CA ASN A 178 -9.33 -22.14 -13.20
C ASN A 178 -9.73 -22.69 -14.57
N ALA A 179 -9.96 -21.81 -15.54
CA ALA A 179 -10.44 -22.17 -16.88
C ALA A 179 -9.54 -23.19 -17.59
N ALA A 180 -8.25 -23.23 -17.28
CA ALA A 180 -7.31 -24.20 -17.86
C ALA A 180 -7.50 -25.61 -17.28
N GLU A 181 -7.79 -25.75 -16.00
CA GLU A 181 -8.03 -27.05 -15.36
C GLU A 181 -9.45 -27.55 -15.67
N HIS A 182 -10.43 -26.66 -15.66
CA HIS A 182 -11.81 -26.99 -16.00
C HIS A 182 -11.94 -27.48 -17.45
N SER A 183 -11.20 -26.90 -18.40
CA SER A 183 -11.16 -27.36 -19.78
C SER A 183 -10.46 -28.73 -19.91
N ALA A 184 -9.46 -29.04 -19.08
CA ALA A 184 -8.79 -30.33 -19.04
C ALA A 184 -9.67 -31.41 -18.42
N GLU A 185 -10.45 -31.10 -17.41
CA GLU A 185 -11.39 -32.02 -16.74
C GLU A 185 -12.57 -32.36 -17.64
N LEU A 186 -13.16 -31.38 -18.34
CA LEU A 186 -14.19 -31.61 -19.36
C LEU A 186 -13.67 -32.44 -20.53
N ALA A 187 -12.40 -32.24 -20.92
CA ALA A 187 -11.78 -33.06 -21.97
C ALA A 187 -11.52 -34.50 -21.51
N ALA A 188 -11.17 -34.70 -20.24
CA ALA A 188 -10.98 -36.02 -19.63
C ALA A 188 -12.31 -36.76 -19.45
N GLU A 189 -13.37 -36.08 -19.05
CA GLU A 189 -14.72 -36.66 -18.92
C GLU A 189 -15.33 -37.04 -20.29
N ALA A 190 -15.06 -36.22 -21.31
CA ALA A 190 -15.48 -36.53 -22.69
C ALA A 190 -14.70 -37.70 -23.31
N ALA A 191 -13.50 -38.03 -22.78
CA ALA A 191 -12.66 -39.13 -23.24
C ALA A 191 -12.92 -40.47 -22.52
N ALA A 192 -13.78 -40.48 -21.46
CA ALA A 192 -14.15 -41.73 -20.77
C ALA A 192 -15.05 -42.60 -21.65
N PRO A 193 -14.64 -43.81 -22.00
CA PRO A 193 -15.46 -44.72 -22.85
C PRO A 193 -16.71 -45.11 -22.06
N LYS A 194 -17.90 -44.84 -22.64
CA LYS A 194 -19.16 -45.43 -22.16
C LYS A 194 -19.06 -46.94 -22.33
N ALA A 195 -18.99 -47.67 -21.23
CA ALA A 195 -19.16 -49.11 -21.17
C ALA A 195 -20.64 -49.47 -21.23
#